data_896bb94bf6eaa44c53e5a4d3c03d761d
#
_entry.id   896bb94bf6eaa44c53e5a4d3c03d761d
#
_cell.length_a   1.000
_cell.length_b   1.000
_cell.length_c   1.000
_cell.angle_alpha   90.00
_cell.angle_beta   90.00
_cell.angle_gamma   90.00
#
_symmetry.space_group_name_H-M   'P 1'
#
loop_
_entity.id
_entity.type
_entity.pdbx_description
1 polymer ?
#
loop_
_entity_poly.entity_id
_entity_poly.type
_entity_poly.pdbx_seq_one_letter_code
_entity_poly.pdbx_strand_id
1 'polypeptide(L)'
;MRKSQRRTISGRTAVITGAASGIGRALAQRLSAHSCPVAIADIDEKGLKETEASLHAPTLLRVLDVADAEAQRDFAAEVRDWAPRPLGAVFNNAGVATSSSVLDAVPEDDDWLWNINFHGVVNGTRAFLPILVEQDEGAIVNTSSVFGLVGMPNQSAYCSAKFAVRGFTDSLRQELRGTGVTAINVHPGGINTNIVRNARWRKDPEGRGRTQDQMVQEFAAITLTQPDKAAEIIHRGVEQGKARILVGPDAYLFDTLGRLAPTRYYDLLGQLESVLRRRSRASAAAEMTVS
;
A
#
# COMPACT_ATOMS: atom_id res chain seq x y z
N MET A 1 29.06 7.86 -0.97
CA MET A 1 27.59 7.96 -0.84
C MET A 1 27.12 9.16 -1.68
N ARG A 2 26.43 8.94 -2.82
CA ARG A 2 25.76 10.04 -3.51
C ARG A 2 24.66 10.56 -2.60
N LYS A 3 24.60 11.87 -2.35
CA LYS A 3 23.48 12.52 -1.65
C LYS A 3 22.20 12.11 -2.36
N SER A 4 21.17 11.68 -1.59
CA SER A 4 19.82 11.49 -2.10
C SER A 4 19.44 12.75 -2.89
N GLN A 5 19.35 12.63 -4.21
CA GLN A 5 18.88 13.76 -5.03
C GLN A 5 17.39 13.91 -4.71
N ARG A 6 17.01 15.10 -4.24
CA ARG A 6 15.59 15.46 -4.14
C ARG A 6 14.97 15.30 -5.52
N ARG A 7 13.89 14.56 -5.61
CA ARG A 7 13.14 14.31 -6.84
C ARG A 7 11.82 15.03 -6.73
N THR A 8 11.63 16.03 -7.54
CA THR A 8 10.34 16.73 -7.57
C THR A 8 9.41 15.95 -8.49
N ILE A 9 8.37 15.34 -7.94
CA ILE A 9 7.28 14.76 -8.72
C ILE A 9 6.14 15.78 -8.94
N SER A 10 6.14 16.90 -8.22
CA SER A 10 5.19 18.00 -8.42
C SER A 10 5.28 18.53 -9.85
N GLY A 11 4.11 18.65 -10.50
CA GLY A 11 4.01 19.08 -11.89
C GLY A 11 4.37 18.02 -12.94
N ARG A 12 4.70 16.78 -12.54
CA ARG A 12 4.94 15.64 -13.44
C ARG A 12 3.75 14.69 -13.43
N THR A 13 3.57 13.91 -14.49
CA THR A 13 2.51 12.92 -14.57
C THR A 13 2.74 11.80 -13.57
N ALA A 14 1.71 11.45 -12.81
CA ALA A 14 1.72 10.32 -11.89
C ALA A 14 0.71 9.25 -12.31
N VAL A 15 1.09 7.98 -12.15
CA VAL A 15 0.22 6.83 -12.39
C VAL A 15 -0.12 6.18 -11.07
N ILE A 16 -1.39 5.88 -10.81
CA ILE A 16 -1.84 5.28 -9.55
C ILE A 16 -2.82 4.14 -9.83
N THR A 17 -2.49 2.92 -9.42
CA THR A 17 -3.43 1.80 -9.39
C THR A 17 -4.11 1.67 -8.03
N GLY A 18 -5.31 1.08 -7.99
CA GLY A 18 -6.10 1.04 -6.76
C GLY A 18 -6.64 2.42 -6.36
N ALA A 19 -6.95 3.27 -7.36
CA ALA A 19 -7.29 4.67 -7.15
C ALA A 19 -8.77 4.92 -6.84
N ALA A 20 -9.61 3.90 -6.89
CA ALA A 20 -11.05 4.03 -6.59
C ALA A 20 -11.33 4.31 -5.10
N SER A 21 -10.38 4.03 -4.19
CA SER A 21 -10.59 4.23 -2.75
C SER A 21 -9.28 4.36 -1.96
N GLY A 22 -9.39 4.58 -0.65
CA GLY A 22 -8.29 4.46 0.31
C GLY A 22 -7.06 5.29 -0.03
N ILE A 23 -5.88 4.68 0.10
CA ILE A 23 -4.59 5.35 -0.14
C ILE A 23 -4.46 5.81 -1.58
N GLY A 24 -4.92 5.00 -2.56
CA GLY A 24 -4.83 5.34 -3.99
C GLY A 24 -5.63 6.59 -4.34
N ARG A 25 -6.88 6.69 -3.87
CA ARG A 25 -7.71 7.91 -4.03
C ARG A 25 -7.04 9.12 -3.38
N ALA A 26 -6.58 8.97 -2.14
CA ALA A 26 -5.93 10.07 -1.42
C ALA A 26 -4.62 10.52 -2.09
N LEU A 27 -3.84 9.60 -2.68
CA LEU A 27 -2.66 9.91 -3.49
C LEU A 27 -3.05 10.69 -4.75
N ALA A 28 -4.08 10.26 -5.50
CA ALA A 28 -4.56 10.93 -6.69
C ALA A 28 -4.99 12.37 -6.36
N GLN A 29 -5.80 12.56 -5.32
CA GLN A 29 -6.24 13.87 -4.85
C GLN A 29 -5.07 14.76 -4.46
N ARG A 30 -4.13 14.22 -3.66
CA ARG A 30 -2.97 14.98 -3.23
C ARG A 30 -2.06 15.38 -4.38
N LEU A 31 -1.76 14.48 -5.32
CA LEU A 31 -0.89 14.77 -6.44
C LEU A 31 -1.56 15.76 -7.41
N SER A 32 -2.84 15.59 -7.67
CA SER A 32 -3.64 16.57 -8.44
C SER A 32 -3.59 17.97 -7.83
N ALA A 33 -3.72 18.09 -6.51
CA ALA A 33 -3.60 19.38 -5.81
C ALA A 33 -2.18 19.98 -5.87
N HIS A 34 -1.16 19.17 -6.20
CA HIS A 34 0.22 19.61 -6.47
C HIS A 34 0.51 19.75 -7.98
N SER A 35 -0.55 19.98 -8.77
CA SER A 35 -0.48 20.21 -10.22
C SER A 35 0.14 19.05 -11.01
N CYS A 36 0.09 17.83 -10.49
CA CYS A 36 0.46 16.63 -11.23
C CYS A 36 -0.73 16.17 -12.08
N PRO A 37 -0.59 16.03 -13.40
CA PRO A 37 -1.50 15.23 -14.18
C PRO A 37 -1.50 13.80 -13.63
N VAL A 38 -2.67 13.16 -13.54
CA VAL A 38 -2.78 11.83 -12.92
C VAL A 38 -3.50 10.84 -13.84
N ALA A 39 -2.87 9.69 -14.07
CA ALA A 39 -3.51 8.54 -14.68
C ALA A 39 -3.93 7.57 -13.56
N ILE A 40 -5.23 7.35 -13.42
CA ILE A 40 -5.83 6.56 -12.36
C ILE A 40 -6.43 5.27 -12.90
N ALA A 41 -6.18 4.16 -12.22
CA ALA A 41 -6.70 2.85 -12.59
C ALA A 41 -7.23 2.07 -11.39
N ASP A 42 -8.32 1.34 -11.61
CA ASP A 42 -8.94 0.43 -10.65
C ASP A 42 -9.90 -0.51 -11.38
N ILE A 43 -10.31 -1.59 -10.75
CA ILE A 43 -11.40 -2.45 -11.25
C ILE A 43 -12.78 -1.85 -10.94
N ASP A 44 -12.90 -0.99 -9.93
CA ASP A 44 -14.13 -0.31 -9.52
C ASP A 44 -14.31 0.99 -10.31
N GLU A 45 -15.05 0.91 -11.42
CA GLU A 45 -15.36 2.06 -12.27
C GLU A 45 -16.09 3.17 -11.53
N LYS A 46 -17.03 2.82 -10.64
CA LYS A 46 -17.80 3.81 -9.87
C LYS A 46 -16.88 4.60 -8.94
N GLY A 47 -16.05 3.90 -8.19
CA GLY A 47 -15.08 4.54 -7.30
C GLY A 47 -14.04 5.38 -8.04
N LEU A 48 -13.64 4.98 -9.26
CA LEU A 48 -12.77 5.78 -10.11
C LEU A 48 -13.43 7.10 -10.54
N LYS A 49 -14.68 7.07 -10.98
CA LYS A 49 -15.45 8.27 -11.36
C LYS A 49 -15.63 9.23 -10.19
N GLU A 50 -15.87 8.69 -8.98
CA GLU A 50 -15.92 9.51 -7.76
C GLU A 50 -14.56 10.18 -7.46
N THR A 51 -13.47 9.43 -7.68
CA THR A 51 -12.12 9.97 -7.51
C THR A 51 -11.85 11.06 -8.55
N GLU A 52 -12.07 10.80 -9.84
CA GLU A 52 -11.89 11.74 -10.94
C GLU A 52 -12.63 13.05 -10.69
N ALA A 53 -13.89 12.99 -10.25
CA ALA A 53 -14.70 14.17 -9.93
C ALA A 53 -14.12 15.07 -8.82
N SER A 54 -13.19 14.54 -8.02
CA SER A 54 -12.50 15.26 -6.94
C SER A 54 -11.12 15.81 -7.35
N LEU A 55 -10.70 15.59 -8.60
CA LEU A 55 -9.38 16.01 -9.09
C LEU A 55 -9.46 17.35 -9.83
N HIS A 56 -8.36 18.10 -9.81
CA HIS A 56 -8.26 19.43 -10.43
C HIS A 56 -7.25 19.48 -11.58
N ALA A 57 -6.34 18.52 -11.65
CA ALA A 57 -5.35 18.42 -12.72
C ALA A 57 -5.89 17.54 -13.87
N PRO A 58 -5.27 17.58 -15.07
CA PRO A 58 -5.61 16.67 -16.16
C PRO A 58 -5.59 15.20 -15.68
N THR A 59 -6.64 14.46 -16.02
CA THR A 59 -6.83 13.08 -15.53
C THR A 59 -7.11 12.14 -16.70
N LEU A 60 -6.46 10.98 -16.68
CA LEU A 60 -6.76 9.81 -17.49
C LEU A 60 -7.32 8.72 -16.58
N LEU A 61 -8.52 8.19 -16.90
CA LEU A 61 -9.16 7.13 -16.14
C LEU A 61 -9.18 5.84 -16.95
N ARG A 62 -8.77 4.72 -16.33
CA ARG A 62 -8.82 3.38 -16.94
C ARG A 62 -9.40 2.36 -15.97
N VAL A 63 -10.46 1.67 -16.38
CA VAL A 63 -10.93 0.47 -15.67
C VAL A 63 -9.99 -0.68 -16.01
N LEU A 64 -9.35 -1.27 -15.01
CA LEU A 64 -8.23 -2.19 -15.18
C LEU A 64 -8.14 -3.18 -14.02
N ASP A 65 -8.05 -4.47 -14.33
CA ASP A 65 -7.56 -5.48 -13.39
C ASP A 65 -6.02 -5.54 -13.46
N VAL A 66 -5.35 -5.21 -12.35
CA VAL A 66 -3.87 -5.23 -12.29
C VAL A 66 -3.27 -6.62 -12.47
N ALA A 67 -4.04 -7.69 -12.26
CA ALA A 67 -3.61 -9.05 -12.51
C ALA A 67 -3.45 -9.34 -14.01
N ASP A 68 -4.13 -8.60 -14.88
CA ASP A 68 -4.01 -8.70 -16.34
C ASP A 68 -2.77 -7.94 -16.83
N ALA A 69 -1.74 -8.70 -17.24
CA ALA A 69 -0.48 -8.14 -17.70
C ALA A 69 -0.62 -7.43 -19.09
N GLU A 70 -1.55 -7.84 -19.92
CA GLU A 70 -1.78 -7.20 -21.22
C GLU A 70 -2.47 -5.87 -21.04
N ALA A 71 -3.56 -5.84 -20.25
CA ALA A 71 -4.25 -4.61 -19.91
C ALA A 71 -3.34 -3.57 -19.23
N GLN A 72 -2.36 -4.00 -18.42
CA GLN A 72 -1.35 -3.09 -17.85
C GLN A 72 -0.39 -2.52 -18.91
N ARG A 73 0.02 -3.32 -19.91
CA ARG A 73 0.83 -2.82 -21.03
C ARG A 73 0.07 -1.81 -21.89
N ASP A 74 -1.19 -2.10 -22.18
CA ASP A 74 -2.07 -1.20 -22.93
C ASP A 74 -2.26 0.14 -22.19
N PHE A 75 -2.49 0.06 -20.88
CA PHE A 75 -2.58 1.26 -20.04
C PHE A 75 -1.28 2.07 -20.04
N ALA A 76 -0.12 1.42 -19.99
CA ALA A 76 1.15 2.12 -20.05
C ALA A 76 1.38 2.82 -21.40
N ALA A 77 0.96 2.19 -22.51
CA ALA A 77 0.99 2.80 -23.84
C ALA A 77 0.04 4.01 -23.93
N GLU A 78 -1.19 3.86 -23.44
CA GLU A 78 -2.18 4.94 -23.38
C GLU A 78 -1.67 6.14 -22.53
N VAL A 79 -1.09 5.85 -21.36
CA VAL A 79 -0.49 6.90 -20.50
C VAL A 79 0.67 7.61 -21.20
N ARG A 80 1.56 6.87 -21.89
CA ARG A 80 2.68 7.46 -22.62
C ARG A 80 2.20 8.45 -23.69
N ASP A 81 1.15 8.07 -24.42
CA ASP A 81 0.61 8.88 -25.51
C ASP A 81 -0.19 10.08 -25.00
N TRP A 82 -0.90 9.90 -23.86
CA TRP A 82 -1.69 10.96 -23.23
C TRP A 82 -0.89 11.94 -22.39
N ALA A 83 0.18 11.49 -21.70
CA ALA A 83 0.82 12.23 -20.62
C ALA A 83 1.23 13.67 -21.01
N PRO A 84 0.61 14.71 -20.45
CA PRO A 84 0.93 16.11 -20.81
C PRO A 84 2.25 16.58 -20.22
N ARG A 85 2.85 15.78 -19.35
CA ARG A 85 4.16 16.02 -18.70
C ARG A 85 4.91 14.68 -18.57
N PRO A 86 6.25 14.68 -18.52
CA PRO A 86 7.02 13.46 -18.28
C PRO A 86 6.55 12.73 -17.03
N LEU A 87 6.64 11.39 -17.02
CA LEU A 87 6.30 10.57 -15.86
C LEU A 87 7.23 10.88 -14.68
N GLY A 88 6.64 11.20 -13.53
CA GLY A 88 7.36 11.44 -12.27
C GLY A 88 7.38 10.21 -11.39
N ALA A 89 6.23 9.52 -11.26
CA ALA A 89 6.11 8.32 -10.44
C ALA A 89 4.98 7.40 -10.90
N VAL A 90 5.19 6.10 -10.71
CA VAL A 90 4.18 5.05 -10.89
C VAL A 90 3.94 4.37 -9.54
N PHE A 91 2.72 4.49 -9.02
CA PHE A 91 2.32 3.90 -7.76
C PHE A 91 1.55 2.60 -8.03
N ASN A 92 2.22 1.47 -7.89
CA ASN A 92 1.59 0.16 -7.87
C ASN A 92 0.99 -0.04 -6.47
N ASN A 93 -0.22 0.48 -6.28
CA ASN A 93 -0.87 0.56 -4.98
C ASN A 93 -2.08 -0.37 -4.84
N ALA A 94 -2.69 -0.83 -5.94
CA ALA A 94 -3.79 -1.78 -5.88
C ALA A 94 -3.46 -3.01 -5.01
N GLY A 95 -4.43 -3.44 -4.22
CA GLY A 95 -4.25 -4.58 -3.35
C GLY A 95 -5.51 -4.98 -2.62
N VAL A 96 -5.57 -6.24 -2.24
CA VAL A 96 -6.68 -6.91 -1.57
C VAL A 96 -6.19 -7.65 -0.33
N ALA A 97 -7.13 -8.13 0.48
CA ALA A 97 -6.82 -8.95 1.66
C ALA A 97 -7.63 -10.24 1.68
N THR A 98 -7.05 -11.25 2.33
CA THR A 98 -7.72 -12.45 2.83
C THR A 98 -7.31 -12.63 4.28
N SER A 99 -8.06 -13.40 5.05
CA SER A 99 -7.63 -13.81 6.38
C SER A 99 -8.11 -15.22 6.66
N SER A 100 -7.16 -16.13 6.81
CA SER A 100 -7.40 -17.54 7.06
C SER A 100 -6.17 -18.18 7.71
N SER A 101 -6.38 -19.21 8.56
CA SER A 101 -5.26 -20.06 8.95
C SER A 101 -4.79 -20.88 7.75
N VAL A 102 -3.55 -21.34 7.75
CA VAL A 102 -3.03 -22.20 6.67
C VAL A 102 -3.84 -23.50 6.52
N LEU A 103 -4.40 -24.01 7.62
CA LEU A 103 -5.24 -25.21 7.61
C LEU A 103 -6.62 -25.00 6.95
N ASP A 104 -7.13 -23.77 6.99
CA ASP A 104 -8.45 -23.40 6.50
C ASP A 104 -8.41 -22.57 5.23
N ALA A 105 -7.21 -22.27 4.73
CA ALA A 105 -7.01 -21.47 3.54
C ALA A 105 -7.63 -22.16 2.31
N VAL A 106 -8.24 -21.37 1.46
CA VAL A 106 -8.79 -21.80 0.17
C VAL A 106 -7.78 -21.40 -0.90
N PRO A 107 -7.16 -22.34 -1.62
CA PRO A 107 -6.11 -22.06 -2.60
C PRO A 107 -6.48 -20.99 -3.63
N GLU A 108 -7.73 -20.98 -4.08
CA GLU A 108 -8.23 -20.03 -5.07
C GLU A 108 -8.28 -18.59 -4.53
N ASP A 109 -8.47 -18.43 -3.20
CA ASP A 109 -8.43 -17.11 -2.56
C ASP A 109 -6.97 -16.63 -2.40
N ASP A 110 -6.05 -17.55 -2.11
CA ASP A 110 -4.62 -17.25 -2.03
C ASP A 110 -4.06 -16.89 -3.41
N ASP A 111 -4.40 -17.65 -4.46
CA ASP A 111 -4.03 -17.36 -5.86
C ASP A 111 -4.57 -16.01 -6.33
N TRP A 112 -5.84 -15.72 -6.02
CA TRP A 112 -6.45 -14.42 -6.31
C TRP A 112 -5.68 -13.28 -5.63
N LEU A 113 -5.34 -13.43 -4.36
CA LEU A 113 -4.56 -12.44 -3.62
C LEU A 113 -3.17 -12.25 -4.22
N TRP A 114 -2.48 -13.34 -4.53
CA TRP A 114 -1.14 -13.30 -5.12
C TRP A 114 -1.14 -12.62 -6.49
N ASN A 115 -2.12 -12.94 -7.34
CA ASN A 115 -2.27 -12.33 -8.65
C ASN A 115 -2.41 -10.81 -8.57
N ILE A 116 -3.15 -10.30 -7.60
CA ILE A 116 -3.34 -8.86 -7.43
C ILE A 116 -2.15 -8.24 -6.68
N ASN A 117 -1.82 -8.77 -5.48
CA ASN A 117 -0.88 -8.11 -4.57
C ASN A 117 0.59 -8.21 -4.97
N PHE A 118 0.97 -9.24 -5.74
CA PHE A 118 2.34 -9.43 -6.19
C PHE A 118 2.45 -9.35 -7.72
N HIS A 119 1.74 -10.19 -8.47
CA HIS A 119 1.83 -10.17 -9.94
C HIS A 119 1.34 -8.84 -10.51
N GLY A 120 0.30 -8.22 -9.95
CA GLY A 120 -0.16 -6.88 -10.34
C GLY A 120 0.94 -5.81 -10.18
N VAL A 121 1.72 -5.87 -9.10
CA VAL A 121 2.86 -4.97 -8.89
C VAL A 121 3.98 -5.24 -9.92
N VAL A 122 4.28 -6.51 -10.20
CA VAL A 122 5.29 -6.90 -11.20
C VAL A 122 4.86 -6.47 -12.60
N ASN A 123 3.59 -6.69 -12.96
CA ASN A 123 3.02 -6.31 -14.25
C ASN A 123 3.10 -4.79 -14.48
N GLY A 124 2.62 -3.99 -13.50
CA GLY A 124 2.69 -2.53 -13.58
C GLY A 124 4.14 -2.02 -13.64
N THR A 125 5.02 -2.60 -12.84
CA THR A 125 6.45 -2.27 -12.91
C THR A 125 7.01 -2.54 -14.31
N ARG A 126 6.77 -3.71 -14.88
CA ARG A 126 7.28 -4.09 -16.23
C ARG A 126 6.68 -3.26 -17.34
N ALA A 127 5.42 -2.84 -17.21
CA ALA A 127 4.76 -2.03 -18.20
C ALA A 127 5.31 -0.59 -18.25
N PHE A 128 5.58 0.03 -17.11
CA PHE A 128 5.98 1.44 -17.03
C PHE A 128 7.49 1.66 -16.91
N LEU A 129 8.27 0.68 -16.45
CA LEU A 129 9.71 0.82 -16.26
C LEU A 129 10.45 1.21 -17.55
N PRO A 130 10.13 0.66 -18.74
CA PRO A 130 10.79 1.08 -19.99
C PRO A 130 10.65 2.58 -20.26
N ILE A 131 9.47 3.15 -20.01
CA ILE A 131 9.20 4.59 -20.22
C ILE A 131 10.08 5.44 -19.29
N LEU A 132 10.17 5.05 -18.00
CA LEU A 132 10.99 5.75 -17.02
C LEU A 132 12.49 5.66 -17.34
N VAL A 133 12.95 4.48 -17.79
CA VAL A 133 14.36 4.27 -18.17
C VAL A 133 14.72 5.09 -19.41
N GLU A 134 13.83 5.15 -20.40
CA GLU A 134 14.01 6.00 -21.60
C GLU A 134 14.12 7.48 -21.22
N GLN A 135 13.33 7.94 -20.24
CA GLN A 135 13.41 9.32 -19.71
C GLN A 135 14.67 9.55 -18.85
N ASP A 136 15.33 8.47 -18.39
CA ASP A 136 16.37 8.47 -17.35
C ASP A 136 15.96 9.21 -16.08
N GLU A 137 14.65 9.17 -15.74
CA GLU A 137 14.11 9.87 -14.58
C GLU A 137 12.78 9.24 -14.12
N GLY A 138 12.51 9.29 -12.81
CA GLY A 138 11.25 8.90 -12.22
C GLY A 138 11.36 7.83 -11.14
N ALA A 139 10.22 7.37 -10.63
CA ALA A 139 10.15 6.39 -9.55
C ALA A 139 9.09 5.32 -9.80
N ILE A 140 9.45 4.06 -9.58
CA ILE A 140 8.50 2.97 -9.34
C ILE A 140 8.27 2.89 -7.83
N VAL A 141 7.03 3.03 -7.41
CA VAL A 141 6.62 3.06 -6.00
C VAL A 141 5.67 1.89 -5.73
N ASN A 142 6.19 0.87 -5.07
CA ASN A 142 5.46 -0.38 -4.83
C ASN A 142 4.93 -0.46 -3.40
N THR A 143 3.62 -0.67 -3.25
CA THR A 143 2.97 -0.76 -1.96
C THR A 143 3.06 -2.18 -1.40
N SER A 144 3.99 -2.37 -0.46
CA SER A 144 4.08 -3.53 0.41
C SER A 144 3.14 -3.35 1.62
N SER A 145 3.57 -3.66 2.82
CA SER A 145 2.84 -3.52 4.09
C SER A 145 3.82 -3.64 5.25
N VAL A 146 3.41 -3.33 6.47
CA VAL A 146 4.10 -3.81 7.69
C VAL A 146 4.13 -5.34 7.72
N PHE A 147 3.15 -6.02 7.12
CA PHE A 147 3.13 -7.47 6.96
C PHE A 147 4.06 -7.97 5.83
N GLY A 148 4.79 -7.08 5.16
CA GLY A 148 6.00 -7.36 4.38
C GLY A 148 7.30 -7.16 5.17
N LEU A 149 7.19 -6.87 6.49
CA LEU A 149 8.31 -6.72 7.43
C LEU A 149 8.30 -7.81 8.51
N VAL A 150 7.10 -8.24 8.92
CA VAL A 150 6.86 -9.27 9.93
C VAL A 150 5.71 -10.18 9.48
N GLY A 151 5.74 -11.46 9.89
CA GLY A 151 4.64 -12.39 9.69
C GLY A 151 3.58 -12.23 10.78
N MET A 152 2.30 -12.41 10.42
CA MET A 152 1.17 -12.36 11.35
C MET A 152 0.31 -13.62 11.22
N PRO A 153 -0.21 -14.17 12.32
CA PRO A 153 -1.14 -15.28 12.26
C PRO A 153 -2.35 -14.98 11.35
N ASN A 154 -2.84 -16.00 10.67
CA ASN A 154 -4.00 -15.93 9.78
C ASN A 154 -3.84 -15.00 8.57
N GLN A 155 -2.59 -14.61 8.24
CA GLN A 155 -2.23 -13.70 7.15
C GLN A 155 -1.12 -14.27 6.26
N SER A 156 -0.93 -15.60 6.21
CA SER A 156 0.21 -16.22 5.51
C SER A 156 0.29 -15.84 4.04
N ALA A 157 -0.81 -15.91 3.29
CA ALA A 157 -0.87 -15.52 1.89
C ALA A 157 -0.58 -14.02 1.69
N TYR A 158 -1.18 -13.17 2.53
CA TYR A 158 -0.96 -11.73 2.47
C TYR A 158 0.47 -11.35 2.85
N CYS A 159 1.00 -11.89 3.95
CA CYS A 159 2.38 -11.65 4.37
C CYS A 159 3.36 -12.06 3.27
N SER A 160 3.24 -13.28 2.75
CA SER A 160 4.15 -13.79 1.72
C SER A 160 4.12 -12.94 0.46
N ALA A 161 2.94 -12.52 -0.04
CA ALA A 161 2.84 -11.62 -1.19
C ALA A 161 3.50 -10.26 -0.91
N LYS A 162 3.31 -9.66 0.29
CA LYS A 162 3.90 -8.36 0.65
C LYS A 162 5.40 -8.44 0.93
N PHE A 163 5.92 -9.57 1.43
CA PHE A 163 7.36 -9.85 1.47
C PHE A 163 7.94 -9.98 0.06
N ALA A 164 7.23 -10.66 -0.86
CA ALA A 164 7.63 -10.79 -2.26
C ALA A 164 7.75 -9.42 -2.94
N VAL A 165 6.76 -8.51 -2.75
CA VAL A 165 6.82 -7.12 -3.25
C VAL A 165 8.06 -6.40 -2.72
N ARG A 166 8.36 -6.55 -1.42
CA ARG A 166 9.56 -5.94 -0.82
C ARG A 166 10.83 -6.46 -1.48
N GLY A 167 11.00 -7.79 -1.57
CA GLY A 167 12.17 -8.41 -2.16
C GLY A 167 12.37 -8.01 -3.61
N PHE A 168 11.30 -8.04 -4.42
CA PHE A 168 11.28 -7.60 -5.81
C PHE A 168 11.71 -6.14 -5.95
N THR A 169 11.14 -5.24 -5.16
CA THR A 169 11.45 -3.80 -5.21
C THR A 169 12.88 -3.50 -4.74
N ASP A 170 13.36 -4.21 -3.72
CA ASP A 170 14.73 -4.05 -3.23
C ASP A 170 15.76 -4.52 -4.26
N SER A 171 15.49 -5.61 -5.00
CA SER A 171 16.32 -6.07 -6.13
C SER A 171 16.31 -5.04 -7.26
N LEU A 172 15.13 -4.65 -7.73
CA LEU A 172 14.96 -3.66 -8.80
C LEU A 172 15.72 -2.36 -8.50
N ARG A 173 15.69 -1.89 -7.25
CA ARG A 173 16.46 -0.70 -6.86
C ARG A 173 17.96 -0.86 -7.05
N GLN A 174 18.52 -2.08 -6.89
CA GLN A 174 19.94 -2.31 -7.14
C GLN A 174 20.24 -2.35 -8.65
N GLU A 175 19.35 -2.93 -9.45
CA GLU A 175 19.45 -2.98 -10.90
C GLU A 175 19.44 -1.58 -11.53
N LEU A 176 18.67 -0.66 -10.94
CA LEU A 176 18.56 0.73 -11.41
C LEU A 176 19.70 1.64 -10.95
N ARG A 177 20.73 1.10 -10.29
CA ARG A 177 21.88 1.91 -9.89
C ARG A 177 22.61 2.49 -11.11
N GLY A 178 22.84 3.79 -11.07
CA GLY A 178 23.52 4.51 -12.13
C GLY A 178 22.56 5.19 -13.13
N THR A 179 21.28 4.87 -13.08
CA THR A 179 20.22 5.55 -13.83
C THR A 179 19.57 6.67 -13.02
N GLY A 180 18.80 7.51 -13.70
CA GLY A 180 17.92 8.50 -13.06
C GLY A 180 16.65 7.90 -12.45
N VAL A 181 16.37 6.62 -12.63
CA VAL A 181 15.16 5.93 -12.09
C VAL A 181 15.42 5.32 -10.74
N THR A 182 14.38 5.19 -9.90
CA THR A 182 14.49 4.49 -8.61
C THR A 182 13.27 3.60 -8.34
N ALA A 183 13.45 2.59 -7.48
CA ALA A 183 12.37 1.78 -6.94
C ALA A 183 12.25 2.00 -5.43
N ILE A 184 11.03 2.19 -4.96
CA ILE A 184 10.68 2.59 -3.59
C ILE A 184 9.68 1.61 -3.01
N ASN A 185 9.99 1.06 -1.84
CA ASN A 185 9.05 0.29 -1.04
C ASN A 185 8.23 1.20 -0.11
N VAL A 186 6.92 1.07 -0.15
CA VAL A 186 6.01 1.67 0.83
C VAL A 186 5.50 0.58 1.77
N HIS A 187 5.57 0.82 3.07
CA HIS A 187 5.09 -0.10 4.10
C HIS A 187 4.04 0.60 4.97
N PRO A 188 2.77 0.59 4.55
CA PRO A 188 1.68 1.07 5.40
C PRO A 188 1.49 0.15 6.60
N GLY A 189 1.22 0.75 7.76
CA GLY A 189 0.65 0.08 8.92
C GLY A 189 -0.86 -0.03 8.83
N GLY A 190 -1.56 0.09 9.95
CA GLY A 190 -3.01 0.17 9.98
C GLY A 190 -3.50 1.51 9.43
N ILE A 191 -3.98 1.51 8.19
CA ILE A 191 -4.58 2.67 7.54
C ILE A 191 -6.09 2.43 7.43
N ASN A 192 -6.90 3.42 7.81
CA ASN A 192 -8.35 3.33 7.77
C ASN A 192 -8.86 3.35 6.31
N THR A 193 -8.92 2.17 5.70
CA THR A 193 -9.36 1.96 4.31
C THR A 193 -10.39 0.84 4.22
N ASN A 194 -10.98 0.66 3.03
CA ASN A 194 -11.93 -0.41 2.77
C ASN A 194 -11.28 -1.79 2.57
N ILE A 195 -9.97 -1.95 2.77
CA ILE A 195 -9.26 -3.20 2.47
C ILE A 195 -9.83 -4.40 3.24
N VAL A 196 -10.21 -4.22 4.51
CA VAL A 196 -10.84 -5.27 5.33
C VAL A 196 -12.28 -5.52 4.91
N ARG A 197 -13.02 -4.45 4.53
CA ARG A 197 -14.39 -4.56 4.02
C ARG A 197 -14.46 -5.33 2.71
N ASN A 198 -13.49 -5.13 1.83
CA ASN A 198 -13.40 -5.75 0.52
C ASN A 198 -12.62 -7.08 0.54
N ALA A 199 -12.18 -7.54 1.72
CA ALA A 199 -11.47 -8.80 1.88
C ALA A 199 -12.39 -10.00 1.60
N ARG A 200 -11.79 -11.09 1.09
CA ARG A 200 -12.50 -12.38 1.02
C ARG A 200 -12.47 -13.06 2.37
N TRP A 201 -13.66 -13.24 2.95
CA TRP A 201 -13.88 -13.90 4.22
C TRP A 201 -14.63 -15.20 4.02
N ARG A 202 -14.12 -16.32 4.55
CA ARG A 202 -14.82 -17.59 4.56
C ARG A 202 -15.39 -17.90 5.95
N LYS A 203 -14.58 -17.67 6.98
CA LYS A 203 -14.95 -17.78 8.40
C LYS A 203 -14.10 -16.87 9.24
N ASP A 204 -14.52 -16.62 10.49
CA ASP A 204 -13.67 -15.91 11.45
C ASP A 204 -12.39 -16.71 11.72
N PRO A 205 -11.21 -16.18 11.36
CA PRO A 205 -9.95 -16.92 11.46
C PRO A 205 -9.52 -17.20 12.90
N GLU A 206 -10.13 -16.51 13.88
CA GLU A 206 -9.85 -16.74 15.30
C GLU A 206 -10.91 -17.61 15.97
N GLY A 207 -11.93 -18.07 15.25
CA GLY A 207 -12.99 -18.94 15.76
C GLY A 207 -13.91 -18.30 16.80
N ARG A 208 -13.94 -16.95 16.89
CA ARG A 208 -14.79 -16.22 17.86
C ARG A 208 -16.21 -15.98 17.36
N GLY A 209 -16.54 -16.42 16.14
CA GLY A 209 -17.85 -16.23 15.52
C GLY A 209 -18.16 -14.79 15.11
N ARG A 210 -17.14 -13.96 14.90
CA ARG A 210 -17.32 -12.58 14.47
C ARG A 210 -17.81 -12.51 13.02
N THR A 211 -18.69 -11.56 12.75
CA THR A 211 -19.08 -11.20 11.38
C THR A 211 -18.02 -10.33 10.72
N GLN A 212 -18.06 -10.23 9.39
CA GLN A 212 -17.18 -9.33 8.64
C GLN A 212 -17.32 -7.87 9.11
N ASP A 213 -18.55 -7.40 9.35
CA ASP A 213 -18.79 -6.03 9.84
C ASP A 213 -18.14 -5.77 11.21
N GLN A 214 -18.21 -6.74 12.12
CA GLN A 214 -17.53 -6.63 13.42
C GLN A 214 -16.01 -6.53 13.25
N MET A 215 -15.43 -7.31 12.35
CA MET A 215 -13.99 -7.25 12.06
C MET A 215 -13.58 -5.93 11.38
N VAL A 216 -14.43 -5.40 10.50
CA VAL A 216 -14.23 -4.05 9.91
C VAL A 216 -14.24 -2.97 10.99
N GLN A 217 -15.18 -3.04 11.95
CA GLN A 217 -15.25 -2.08 13.06
C GLN A 217 -14.04 -2.21 13.99
N GLU A 218 -13.64 -3.43 14.35
CA GLU A 218 -12.44 -3.68 15.16
C GLU A 218 -11.18 -3.14 14.47
N PHE A 219 -11.03 -3.39 13.16
CA PHE A 219 -9.91 -2.86 12.39
C PHE A 219 -9.91 -1.34 12.37
N ALA A 220 -11.05 -0.70 12.10
CA ALA A 220 -11.18 0.75 12.11
C ALA A 220 -10.81 1.36 13.47
N ALA A 221 -11.15 0.69 14.58
CA ALA A 221 -10.86 1.15 15.94
C ALA A 221 -9.36 1.14 16.29
N ILE A 222 -8.57 0.25 15.66
CA ILE A 222 -7.12 0.14 15.91
C ILE A 222 -6.27 0.89 14.88
N THR A 223 -6.88 1.40 13.79
CA THR A 223 -6.16 2.13 12.76
C THR A 223 -5.90 3.58 13.20
N LEU A 224 -4.61 3.94 13.27
CA LEU A 224 -4.18 5.27 13.75
C LEU A 224 -3.96 6.29 12.64
N THR A 225 -3.94 5.85 11.38
CA THR A 225 -3.58 6.70 10.24
C THR A 225 -4.72 6.75 9.23
N GLN A 226 -5.09 7.97 8.82
CA GLN A 226 -6.07 8.19 7.76
C GLN A 226 -5.40 8.15 6.37
N PRO A 227 -6.16 7.86 5.28
CA PRO A 227 -5.62 7.76 3.93
C PRO A 227 -4.93 9.03 3.42
N ASP A 228 -5.44 10.20 3.74
CA ASP A 228 -4.85 11.51 3.38
C ASP A 228 -3.47 11.71 4.02
N LYS A 229 -3.33 11.33 5.29
CA LYS A 229 -2.04 11.37 5.99
C LYS A 229 -1.07 10.34 5.42
N ALA A 230 -1.55 9.17 5.05
CA ALA A 230 -0.73 8.16 4.37
C ALA A 230 -0.22 8.70 3.02
N ALA A 231 -1.09 9.30 2.21
CA ALA A 231 -0.74 9.93 0.94
C ALA A 231 0.30 11.05 1.12
N GLU A 232 0.17 11.88 2.16
CA GLU A 232 1.16 12.91 2.49
C GLU A 232 2.54 12.31 2.78
N ILE A 233 2.61 11.29 3.63
CA ILE A 233 3.87 10.63 4.00
C ILE A 233 4.51 9.98 2.78
N ILE A 234 3.73 9.31 1.94
CA ILE A 234 4.20 8.66 0.71
C ILE A 234 4.74 9.70 -0.26
N HIS A 235 3.96 10.74 -0.60
CA HIS A 235 4.38 11.80 -1.51
C HIS A 235 5.71 12.44 -1.06
N ARG A 236 5.78 12.91 0.19
CA ARG A 236 7.02 13.48 0.75
C ARG A 236 8.19 12.50 0.76
N GLY A 237 7.93 11.22 1.01
CA GLY A 237 8.96 10.19 0.99
C GLY A 237 9.55 9.98 -0.40
N VAL A 238 8.71 10.02 -1.44
CA VAL A 238 9.15 9.94 -2.84
C VAL A 238 9.99 11.18 -3.21
N GLU A 239 9.53 12.38 -2.89
CA GLU A 239 10.29 13.63 -3.15
C GLU A 239 11.63 13.68 -2.41
N GLN A 240 11.70 13.09 -1.22
CA GLN A 240 12.96 12.97 -0.47
C GLN A 240 13.88 11.88 -1.01
N GLY A 241 13.47 11.13 -2.03
CA GLY A 241 14.22 10.01 -2.60
C GLY A 241 14.46 8.86 -1.62
N LYS A 242 13.52 8.64 -0.69
CA LYS A 242 13.60 7.53 0.28
C LYS A 242 13.46 6.21 -0.44
N ALA A 243 14.37 5.29 -0.21
CA ALA A 243 14.29 3.93 -0.73
C ALA A 243 13.15 3.11 -0.08
N ARG A 244 12.74 3.51 1.13
CA ARG A 244 11.73 2.84 1.94
C ARG A 244 10.92 3.88 2.74
N ILE A 245 9.60 3.77 2.67
CA ILE A 245 8.67 4.69 3.31
C ILE A 245 7.80 3.89 4.28
N LEU A 246 7.97 4.14 5.58
CA LEU A 246 7.10 3.60 6.63
C LEU A 246 5.95 4.59 6.85
N VAL A 247 4.71 4.10 6.87
CA VAL A 247 3.51 4.92 6.99
C VAL A 247 2.71 4.53 8.24
N GLY A 248 2.67 5.43 9.19
CA GLY A 248 2.04 5.22 10.50
C GLY A 248 3.03 4.85 11.61
N PRO A 249 2.72 5.18 12.86
CA PRO A 249 3.60 4.92 14.00
C PRO A 249 3.83 3.42 14.24
N ASP A 250 2.82 2.61 13.98
CA ASP A 250 2.86 1.16 14.05
C ASP A 250 3.86 0.57 13.04
N ALA A 251 4.01 1.17 11.85
CA ALA A 251 4.99 0.72 10.87
C ALA A 251 6.44 0.82 11.40
N TYR A 252 6.75 1.85 12.17
CA TYR A 252 8.06 1.99 12.81
C TYR A 252 8.24 0.96 13.95
N LEU A 253 7.19 0.68 14.71
CA LEU A 253 7.22 -0.33 15.76
C LEU A 253 7.49 -1.72 15.18
N PHE A 254 6.71 -2.14 14.19
CA PHE A 254 6.86 -3.44 13.52
C PHE A 254 8.23 -3.59 12.86
N ASP A 255 8.72 -2.54 12.18
CA ASP A 255 10.05 -2.56 11.57
C ASP A 255 11.17 -2.74 12.61
N THR A 256 11.07 -2.01 13.72
CA THR A 256 12.05 -2.07 14.80
C THR A 256 12.05 -3.45 15.48
N LEU A 257 10.87 -3.94 15.84
CA LEU A 257 10.74 -5.25 16.49
C LEU A 257 11.17 -6.39 15.56
N GLY A 258 10.77 -6.37 14.28
CA GLY A 258 11.17 -7.39 13.31
C GLY A 258 12.68 -7.43 13.06
N ARG A 259 13.39 -6.31 13.23
CA ARG A 259 14.87 -6.25 13.10
C ARG A 259 15.61 -6.68 14.36
N LEU A 260 15.15 -6.23 15.53
CA LEU A 260 15.83 -6.45 16.80
C LEU A 260 15.47 -7.80 17.44
N ALA A 261 14.26 -8.29 17.20
CA ALA A 261 13.74 -9.53 17.76
C ALA A 261 13.04 -10.39 16.71
N PRO A 262 13.73 -10.86 15.64
CA PRO A 262 13.13 -11.46 14.45
C PRO A 262 12.32 -12.74 14.72
N THR A 263 12.58 -13.43 15.81
CA THR A 263 11.88 -14.67 16.22
C THR A 263 10.93 -14.44 17.39
N ARG A 264 10.98 -13.30 18.07
CA ARG A 264 10.24 -13.01 19.33
C ARG A 264 9.31 -11.80 19.23
N TYR A 265 9.28 -11.11 18.09
CA TYR A 265 8.49 -9.88 17.92
C TYR A 265 6.99 -10.10 18.22
N TYR A 266 6.46 -11.26 17.89
CA TYR A 266 5.06 -11.58 18.12
C TYR A 266 4.73 -11.72 19.62
N ASP A 267 5.59 -12.39 20.37
CA ASP A 267 5.44 -12.51 21.82
C ASP A 267 5.55 -11.13 22.51
N LEU A 268 6.49 -10.30 22.04
CA LEU A 268 6.67 -8.93 22.54
C LEU A 268 5.46 -8.04 22.26
N LEU A 269 4.84 -8.17 21.07
CA LEU A 269 3.62 -7.46 20.73
C LEU A 269 2.45 -7.88 21.65
N GLY A 270 2.27 -9.17 21.89
CA GLY A 270 1.24 -9.70 22.80
C GLY A 270 1.44 -9.21 24.24
N GLN A 271 2.68 -9.16 24.72
CA GLN A 271 3.00 -8.60 26.04
C GLN A 271 2.67 -7.10 26.11
N LEU A 272 3.06 -6.32 25.10
CA LEU A 272 2.77 -4.90 25.03
C LEU A 272 1.26 -4.63 25.04
N GLU A 273 0.50 -5.35 24.24
CA GLU A 273 -0.97 -5.27 24.20
C GLU A 273 -1.59 -5.58 25.57
N SER A 274 -1.12 -6.62 26.24
CA SER A 274 -1.61 -7.01 27.56
C SER A 274 -1.38 -5.93 28.62
N VAL A 275 -0.23 -5.26 28.58
CA VAL A 275 0.11 -4.14 29.47
C VAL A 275 -0.79 -2.94 29.21
N LEU A 276 -1.01 -2.59 27.92
CA LEU A 276 -1.86 -1.46 27.54
C LEU A 276 -3.33 -1.71 27.97
N ARG A 277 -3.86 -2.90 27.76
CA ARG A 277 -5.21 -3.30 28.21
C ARG A 277 -5.37 -3.24 29.72
N ARG A 278 -4.34 -3.61 30.50
CA ARG A 278 -4.36 -3.50 31.97
C ARG A 278 -4.41 -2.05 32.42
N ARG A 279 -3.61 -1.17 31.78
CA ARG A 279 -3.58 0.27 32.11
C ARG A 279 -4.92 0.95 31.79
N SER A 280 -5.53 0.68 30.62
CA SER A 280 -6.82 1.26 30.26
C SER A 280 -7.95 0.82 31.21
N ARG A 281 -7.95 -0.45 31.67
CA ARG A 281 -8.90 -0.93 32.68
C ARG A 281 -8.68 -0.28 34.06
N ALA A 282 -7.45 -0.07 34.47
CA ALA A 282 -7.11 0.60 35.72
C ALA A 282 -7.52 2.09 35.70
N SER A 283 -7.34 2.77 34.56
CA SER A 283 -7.77 4.17 34.37
C SER A 283 -9.29 4.30 34.43
N ALA A 284 -10.02 3.43 33.73
CA ALA A 284 -11.49 3.41 33.75
C ALA A 284 -12.06 3.09 35.16
N ALA A 285 -11.42 2.19 35.90
CA ALA A 285 -11.81 1.88 37.28
C ALA A 285 -11.55 3.06 38.24
N ALA A 286 -10.45 3.80 38.03
CA ALA A 286 -10.14 4.99 38.84
C ALA A 286 -11.15 6.14 38.59
N GLU A 287 -11.59 6.34 37.33
CA GLU A 287 -12.61 7.35 37.00
C GLU A 287 -13.98 7.01 37.60
N MET A 288 -14.35 5.73 37.67
CA MET A 288 -15.61 5.28 38.31
C MET A 288 -15.60 5.38 39.85
N THR A 289 -14.43 5.52 40.47
CA THR A 289 -14.31 5.64 41.95
C THR A 289 -14.30 7.09 42.41
N VAL A 290 -14.21 8.07 41.52
CA VAL A 290 -14.16 9.51 41.78
C VAL A 290 -15.51 10.20 41.50
N SER A 291 -16.44 9.47 40.84
CA SER A 291 -17.82 9.88 40.60
C SER A 291 -18.77 9.32 41.68
#